data_782bfcd687bee5ca69885e13e1f7e2ce
#
_entry.id   782bfcd687bee5ca69885e13e1f7e2ce
#
_cell.length_a   1.000
_cell.length_b   1.000
_cell.length_c   1.000
_cell.angle_alpha   90.00
_cell.angle_beta   90.00
_cell.angle_gamma   90.00
#
_symmetry.space_group_name_H-M   'P 1'
#
loop_
_entity.id
_entity.type
_entity.pdbx_description
1 polymer ?
#
loop_
_entity_poly.entity_id
_entity_poly.type
_entity_poly.pdbx_seq_one_letter_code
_entity_poly.pdbx_strand_id
1 'polypeptide(L)'
;TALHAIRTFLPTRASFIQLHLRQVNERLECILDYQESLDDDIQRCLSDAMVKALFEFGEFIIGRPLHEAEICFAHPEPPYQAMYADFLPGQIRFDCDQLKLTLPMSLCQEPNASANHENYRLALQQCESMLAQLQSDKPSYQTQLKMMMLSRPPGTLSEDEAAASLFMSKRTLARKLKQERSGFRKVRDEILSQQTATYLRDSQLS
;
A
#
# COMPACT_ATOMS: atom_id res chain seq x y z
N THR A 1 -1.37 3.46 20.23
CA THR A 1 -0.77 2.12 20.37
C THR A 1 0.08 1.76 19.15
N ALA A 2 1.04 0.83 19.30
CA ALA A 2 1.92 0.39 18.22
C ALA A 2 1.15 -0.13 17.00
N LEU A 3 0.11 -0.93 17.20
CA LEU A 3 -0.73 -1.44 16.10
C LEU A 3 -1.46 -0.34 15.33
N HIS A 4 -1.88 0.73 15.99
CA HIS A 4 -2.45 1.89 15.29
C HIS A 4 -1.41 2.62 14.44
N ALA A 5 -0.17 2.74 14.93
CA ALA A 5 0.91 3.30 14.13
C ALA A 5 1.19 2.43 12.89
N ILE A 6 1.29 1.10 13.06
CA ILE A 6 1.45 0.16 11.94
C ILE A 6 0.32 0.37 10.92
N ARG A 7 -0.95 0.35 11.35
CA ARG A 7 -2.10 0.56 10.47
C ARG A 7 -2.02 1.89 9.70
N THR A 8 -1.64 2.96 10.38
CA THR A 8 -1.58 4.31 9.78
C THR A 8 -0.45 4.43 8.77
N PHE A 9 0.71 3.84 9.05
CA PHE A 9 1.92 4.03 8.25
C PHE A 9 2.26 2.85 7.33
N LEU A 10 1.56 1.71 7.41
CA LEU A 10 1.73 0.58 6.51
C LEU A 10 1.68 1.00 5.03
N PRO A 11 0.75 1.89 4.57
CA PRO A 11 0.72 2.33 3.19
C PRO A 11 1.98 3.05 2.70
N THR A 12 2.84 3.53 3.61
CA THR A 12 4.14 4.14 3.23
C THR A 12 5.17 3.11 2.77
N ARG A 13 4.94 1.82 3.03
CA ARG A 13 5.84 0.72 2.69
C ARG A 13 5.19 -0.31 1.79
N ALA A 14 3.90 -0.54 1.95
CA ALA A 14 3.11 -1.52 1.23
C ALA A 14 1.74 -0.92 0.87
N SER A 15 1.67 -0.14 -0.19
CA SER A 15 0.45 0.56 -0.62
C SER A 15 -0.63 -0.38 -1.15
N PHE A 16 -0.26 -1.61 -1.51
CA PHE A 16 -1.14 -2.65 -2.06
C PHE A 16 -1.90 -3.44 -0.99
N ILE A 17 -1.63 -3.18 0.31
CA ILE A 17 -2.28 -3.89 1.43
C ILE A 17 -2.76 -2.90 2.48
N GLN A 18 -3.91 -3.18 3.09
CA GLN A 18 -4.46 -2.43 4.22
C GLN A 18 -4.57 -3.30 5.45
N LEU A 19 -4.30 -2.71 6.61
CA LEU A 19 -4.48 -3.34 7.91
C LEU A 19 -5.73 -2.79 8.59
N HIS A 20 -6.71 -3.64 8.82
CA HIS A 20 -7.91 -3.32 9.58
C HIS A 20 -7.81 -3.91 10.98
N LEU A 21 -8.11 -3.09 11.99
CA LEU A 21 -8.13 -3.52 13.39
C LEU A 21 -9.57 -3.55 13.86
N ARG A 22 -10.02 -4.70 14.33
CA ARG A 22 -11.37 -4.90 14.86
C ARG A 22 -11.31 -5.61 16.21
N GLN A 23 -11.95 -5.03 17.21
CA GLN A 23 -12.12 -5.70 18.49
C GLN A 23 -13.41 -6.52 18.46
N VAL A 24 -13.31 -7.81 18.79
CA VAL A 24 -14.42 -8.74 18.90
C VAL A 24 -14.30 -9.45 20.25
N ASN A 25 -15.22 -9.15 21.16
CA ASN A 25 -15.15 -9.60 22.55
C ASN A 25 -13.80 -9.20 23.20
N GLU A 26 -13.11 -10.17 23.79
CA GLU A 26 -11.80 -9.99 24.41
C GLU A 26 -10.63 -10.30 23.46
N ARG A 27 -10.84 -10.17 22.16
CA ARG A 27 -9.84 -10.43 21.12
C ARG A 27 -9.71 -9.26 20.16
N LEU A 28 -8.51 -9.01 19.72
CA LEU A 28 -8.21 -8.07 18.64
C LEU A 28 -7.93 -8.85 17.35
N GLU A 29 -8.67 -8.54 16.32
CA GLU A 29 -8.45 -9.06 14.98
C GLU A 29 -7.69 -8.02 14.14
N CYS A 30 -6.57 -8.44 13.58
CA CYS A 30 -5.77 -7.73 12.60
C CYS A 30 -6.04 -8.36 11.23
N ILE A 31 -6.82 -7.72 10.39
CA ILE A 31 -7.21 -8.22 9.08
C ILE A 31 -6.36 -7.52 8.03
N LEU A 32 -5.71 -8.30 7.18
CA LEU A 32 -4.89 -7.82 6.08
C LEU A 32 -5.66 -7.99 4.78
N ASP A 33 -5.96 -6.87 4.13
CA ASP A 33 -6.78 -6.82 2.92
C ASP A 33 -5.95 -6.29 1.74
N TYR A 34 -5.90 -7.07 0.64
CA TYR A 34 -5.20 -6.70 -0.58
C TYR A 34 -6.08 -5.77 -1.42
N GLN A 35 -5.50 -4.65 -1.83
CA GLN A 35 -6.20 -3.62 -2.62
C GLN A 35 -6.18 -3.89 -4.12
N GLU A 36 -5.35 -4.84 -4.55
CA GLU A 36 -5.15 -5.23 -5.93
C GLU A 36 -5.28 -6.75 -6.05
N SER A 37 -5.74 -7.22 -7.21
CA SER A 37 -5.74 -8.64 -7.52
C SER A 37 -4.31 -9.07 -7.86
N LEU A 38 -3.78 -10.00 -7.09
CA LEU A 38 -2.45 -10.58 -7.25
C LEU A 38 -2.58 -12.03 -7.70
N ASP A 39 -1.57 -12.54 -8.37
CA ASP A 39 -1.46 -13.98 -8.64
C ASP A 39 -1.38 -14.76 -7.32
N ASP A 40 -1.98 -15.94 -7.26
CA ASP A 40 -2.11 -16.76 -6.04
C ASP A 40 -0.77 -17.03 -5.36
N ASP A 41 0.28 -17.33 -6.13
CA ASP A 41 1.63 -17.57 -5.60
C ASP A 41 2.25 -16.31 -5.01
N ILE A 42 2.05 -15.16 -5.64
CA ILE A 42 2.52 -13.87 -5.15
C ILE A 42 1.76 -13.50 -3.87
N GLN A 43 0.44 -13.64 -3.89
CA GLN A 43 -0.39 -13.34 -2.73
C GLN A 43 -0.03 -14.22 -1.53
N ARG A 44 0.23 -15.51 -1.74
CA ARG A 44 0.68 -16.43 -0.69
C ARG A 44 2.00 -15.99 -0.10
N CYS A 45 3.01 -15.74 -0.94
CA CYS A 45 4.33 -15.29 -0.49
C CYS A 45 4.27 -13.96 0.30
N LEU A 46 3.47 -13.01 -0.17
CA LEU A 46 3.26 -11.75 0.53
C LEU A 46 2.50 -11.93 1.85
N SER A 47 1.52 -12.85 1.89
CA SER A 47 0.79 -13.17 3.12
C SER A 47 1.72 -13.73 4.19
N ASP A 48 2.59 -14.66 3.83
CA ASP A 48 3.60 -15.25 4.73
C ASP A 48 4.54 -14.17 5.25
N ALA A 49 5.08 -13.34 4.36
CA ALA A 49 5.99 -12.25 4.72
C ALA A 49 5.35 -11.21 5.64
N MET A 50 4.10 -10.83 5.36
CA MET A 50 3.37 -9.83 6.15
C MET A 50 3.01 -10.35 7.55
N VAL A 51 2.55 -11.60 7.64
CA VAL A 51 2.27 -12.23 8.93
C VAL A 51 3.55 -12.34 9.75
N LYS A 52 4.65 -12.83 9.15
CA LYS A 52 5.95 -12.91 9.84
C LYS A 52 6.42 -11.54 10.32
N ALA A 53 6.31 -10.50 9.51
CA ALA A 53 6.66 -9.14 9.91
C ALA A 53 5.82 -8.65 11.10
N LEU A 54 4.51 -8.92 11.11
CA LEU A 54 3.64 -8.56 12.24
C LEU A 54 4.01 -9.32 13.52
N PHE A 55 4.37 -10.58 13.40
CA PHE A 55 4.87 -11.37 14.53
C PHE A 55 6.18 -10.82 15.10
N GLU A 56 7.18 -10.57 14.27
CA GLU A 56 8.46 -9.96 14.66
C GLU A 56 8.26 -8.63 15.39
N PHE A 57 7.38 -7.76 14.86
CA PHE A 57 7.05 -6.52 15.54
C PHE A 57 6.35 -6.75 16.88
N GLY A 58 5.40 -7.69 16.93
CA GLY A 58 4.68 -8.00 18.15
C GLY A 58 5.62 -8.57 19.23
N GLU A 59 6.46 -9.53 18.88
CA GLU A 59 7.46 -10.12 19.78
C GLU A 59 8.47 -9.09 20.26
N PHE A 60 8.93 -8.20 19.38
CA PHE A 60 9.82 -7.10 19.77
C PHE A 60 9.16 -6.14 20.78
N ILE A 61 7.87 -5.84 20.60
CA ILE A 61 7.11 -4.95 21.48
C ILE A 61 6.87 -5.59 22.85
N ILE A 62 6.45 -6.85 22.86
CA ILE A 62 6.09 -7.59 24.07
C ILE A 62 7.32 -8.14 24.78
N GLY A 63 8.40 -8.43 24.05
CA GLY A 63 9.64 -9.00 24.55
C GLY A 63 9.62 -10.53 24.71
N ARG A 64 8.61 -11.22 24.14
CA ARG A 64 8.46 -12.67 24.15
C ARG A 64 7.69 -13.18 22.92
N PRO A 65 7.80 -14.50 22.61
CA PRO A 65 7.01 -15.11 21.53
C PRO A 65 5.49 -15.01 21.76
N LEU A 66 4.74 -14.88 20.68
CA LEU A 66 3.29 -14.70 20.67
C LEU A 66 2.56 -16.05 20.53
N HIS A 67 2.73 -16.97 21.46
CA HIS A 67 2.09 -18.31 21.42
C HIS A 67 0.57 -18.28 21.44
N GLU A 68 -0.03 -17.22 21.99
CA GLU A 68 -1.47 -17.04 22.12
C GLU A 68 -2.14 -16.52 20.83
N ALA A 69 -1.35 -16.22 19.81
CA ALA A 69 -1.84 -15.73 18.54
C ALA A 69 -2.51 -16.83 17.72
N GLU A 70 -3.59 -16.49 17.03
CA GLU A 70 -4.23 -17.35 16.02
C GLU A 70 -4.08 -16.69 14.65
N ILE A 71 -3.62 -17.47 13.67
CA ILE A 71 -3.38 -17.03 12.31
C ILE A 71 -4.32 -17.78 11.38
N CYS A 72 -5.05 -17.03 10.56
CA CYS A 72 -5.88 -17.56 9.47
C CYS A 72 -5.28 -17.10 8.15
N PHE A 73 -4.78 -18.03 7.35
CA PHE A 73 -4.36 -17.78 5.97
C PHE A 73 -5.53 -18.04 5.02
N ALA A 74 -5.74 -17.16 4.04
CA ALA A 74 -6.79 -17.32 3.04
C ALA A 74 -6.44 -18.33 1.94
N HIS A 75 -5.15 -18.68 1.80
CA HIS A 75 -4.70 -19.66 0.82
C HIS A 75 -4.81 -21.09 1.35
N PRO A 76 -4.84 -22.11 0.46
CA PRO A 76 -4.82 -23.51 0.83
C PRO A 76 -3.58 -23.90 1.59
N GLU A 77 -3.70 -24.97 2.37
CA GLU A 77 -2.57 -25.54 3.12
C GLU A 77 -1.44 -25.97 2.17
N PRO A 78 -0.22 -25.39 2.32
CA PRO A 78 0.89 -25.74 1.44
C PRO A 78 1.56 -27.05 1.85
N PRO A 79 2.22 -27.77 0.93
CA PRO A 79 2.91 -29.03 1.24
C PRO A 79 4.00 -28.91 2.31
N TYR A 80 4.50 -27.70 2.53
CA TYR A 80 5.54 -27.38 3.52
C TYR A 80 4.96 -26.77 4.81
N GLN A 81 3.68 -26.95 5.07
CA GLN A 81 2.98 -26.36 6.24
C GLN A 81 3.67 -26.63 7.57
N ALA A 82 4.35 -27.78 7.72
CA ALA A 82 5.08 -28.11 8.94
C ALA A 82 6.20 -27.10 9.27
N MET A 83 6.76 -26.42 8.27
CA MET A 83 7.81 -25.41 8.46
C MET A 83 7.29 -24.12 9.11
N TYR A 84 5.99 -23.86 9.06
CA TYR A 84 5.45 -22.64 9.68
C TYR A 84 5.65 -22.60 11.19
N ALA A 85 5.65 -23.76 11.87
CA ALA A 85 5.87 -23.84 13.31
C ALA A 85 7.25 -23.33 13.75
N ASP A 86 8.24 -23.34 12.83
CA ASP A 86 9.59 -22.83 13.11
C ASP A 86 9.65 -21.29 13.12
N PHE A 87 8.68 -20.63 12.48
CA PHE A 87 8.67 -19.17 12.28
C PHE A 87 7.50 -18.46 12.95
N LEU A 88 6.41 -19.17 13.21
CA LEU A 88 5.17 -18.62 13.73
C LEU A 88 4.72 -19.48 14.93
N PRO A 89 4.95 -19.02 16.17
CA PRO A 89 4.66 -19.80 17.36
C PRO A 89 3.17 -19.97 17.71
N GLY A 90 2.28 -19.25 17.00
CA GLY A 90 0.83 -19.29 17.23
C GLY A 90 0.12 -20.49 16.60
N GLN A 91 -1.21 -20.52 16.74
CA GLN A 91 -2.07 -21.50 16.08
C GLN A 91 -2.34 -21.07 14.64
N ILE A 92 -2.09 -21.97 13.68
CA ILE A 92 -2.22 -21.66 12.25
C ILE A 92 -3.40 -22.43 11.67
N ARG A 93 -4.19 -21.76 10.84
CA ARG A 93 -5.25 -22.33 10.00
C ARG A 93 -5.10 -21.83 8.58
N PHE A 94 -5.43 -22.70 7.63
CA PHE A 94 -5.47 -22.41 6.20
C PHE A 94 -6.93 -22.46 5.69
N ASP A 95 -7.15 -22.14 4.42
CA ASP A 95 -8.47 -22.12 3.77
C ASP A 95 -9.50 -21.23 4.52
N CYS A 96 -9.05 -20.12 5.08
CA CYS A 96 -9.91 -19.15 5.74
C CYS A 96 -10.46 -18.12 4.74
N ASP A 97 -11.56 -17.45 5.11
CA ASP A 97 -12.18 -16.41 4.25
C ASP A 97 -11.27 -15.19 4.01
N GLN A 98 -10.33 -14.93 4.94
CA GLN A 98 -9.47 -13.76 4.86
C GLN A 98 -8.17 -13.98 5.65
N LEU A 99 -7.11 -13.25 5.26
CA LEU A 99 -5.85 -13.20 6.00
C LEU A 99 -6.05 -12.43 7.30
N LYS A 100 -5.94 -13.14 8.43
CA LYS A 100 -6.26 -12.57 9.74
C LYS A 100 -5.34 -13.10 10.84
N LEU A 101 -4.85 -12.17 11.67
CA LEU A 101 -4.17 -12.46 12.92
C LEU A 101 -5.08 -12.06 14.08
N THR A 102 -5.32 -12.98 15.02
CA THR A 102 -6.15 -12.74 16.20
C THR A 102 -5.29 -12.85 17.46
N LEU A 103 -5.36 -11.82 18.30
CA LEU A 103 -4.61 -11.72 19.56
C LEU A 103 -5.58 -11.55 20.74
N PRO A 104 -5.30 -12.12 21.92
CA PRO A 104 -6.02 -11.79 23.14
C PRO A 104 -5.87 -10.29 23.48
N MET A 105 -6.94 -9.65 23.96
CA MET A 105 -6.87 -8.24 24.34
C MET A 105 -5.92 -8.00 25.51
N SER A 106 -5.79 -8.96 26.42
CA SER A 106 -4.83 -8.93 27.52
C SER A 106 -3.38 -8.73 27.03
N LEU A 107 -3.00 -9.44 25.96
CA LEU A 107 -1.69 -9.30 25.31
C LEU A 107 -1.50 -7.89 24.72
N CYS A 108 -2.55 -7.34 24.13
CA CYS A 108 -2.52 -5.99 23.54
C CYS A 108 -2.41 -4.87 24.58
N GLN A 109 -2.66 -5.17 25.85
CA GLN A 109 -2.54 -4.26 27.00
C GLN A 109 -1.21 -4.37 27.73
N GLU A 110 -0.38 -5.37 27.41
CA GLU A 110 0.96 -5.49 28.00
C GLU A 110 1.81 -4.25 27.67
N PRO A 111 2.63 -3.78 28.63
CA PRO A 111 3.52 -2.66 28.41
C PRO A 111 4.54 -2.99 27.31
N ASN A 112 4.85 -2.01 26.47
CA ASN A 112 5.94 -2.16 25.51
C ASN A 112 7.29 -2.22 26.24
N ALA A 113 7.93 -3.39 26.20
CA ALA A 113 9.20 -3.67 26.88
C ALA A 113 10.35 -2.79 26.35
N SER A 114 10.28 -2.34 25.08
CA SER A 114 11.28 -1.53 24.40
C SER A 114 10.89 -0.06 24.27
N ALA A 115 9.90 0.41 25.04
CA ALA A 115 9.36 1.76 24.89
C ALA A 115 10.43 2.84 25.16
N ASN A 116 10.68 3.66 24.12
CA ASN A 116 11.48 4.89 24.22
C ASN A 116 10.69 6.05 23.62
N HIS A 117 10.23 6.96 24.46
CA HIS A 117 9.36 8.07 24.07
C HIS A 117 10.00 9.03 23.06
N GLU A 118 11.29 9.28 23.18
CA GLU A 118 12.00 10.20 22.29
C GLU A 118 12.20 9.58 20.91
N ASN A 119 12.64 8.33 20.85
CA ASN A 119 12.77 7.58 19.60
C ASN A 119 11.40 7.40 18.92
N TYR A 120 10.34 7.14 19.68
CA TYR A 120 8.98 7.03 19.14
C TYR A 120 8.53 8.35 18.50
N ARG A 121 8.76 9.49 19.14
CA ARG A 121 8.39 10.81 18.62
C ARG A 121 9.12 11.12 17.31
N LEU A 122 10.42 10.87 17.26
CA LEU A 122 11.23 11.07 16.05
C LEU A 122 10.78 10.17 14.91
N ALA A 123 10.55 8.88 15.18
CA ALA A 123 10.06 7.93 14.21
C ALA A 123 8.66 8.32 13.69
N LEU A 124 7.76 8.75 14.57
CA LEU A 124 6.42 9.20 14.21
C LEU A 124 6.48 10.40 13.26
N GLN A 125 7.28 11.43 13.60
CA GLN A 125 7.46 12.61 12.75
C GLN A 125 8.03 12.25 11.38
N GLN A 126 8.95 11.31 11.30
CA GLN A 126 9.49 10.82 10.03
C GLN A 126 8.42 10.08 9.21
N CYS A 127 7.64 9.20 9.83
CA CYS A 127 6.54 8.49 9.17
C CYS A 127 5.45 9.44 8.68
N GLU A 128 5.08 10.45 9.46
CA GLU A 128 4.12 11.49 9.06
C GLU A 128 4.62 12.29 7.85
N SER A 129 5.90 12.66 7.83
CA SER A 129 6.53 13.32 6.69
C SER A 129 6.48 12.45 5.43
N MET A 130 6.79 11.15 5.54
CA MET A 130 6.72 10.20 4.44
C MET A 130 5.27 10.00 3.96
N LEU A 131 4.31 9.90 4.86
CA LEU A 131 2.90 9.77 4.51
C LEU A 131 2.39 11.02 3.78
N ALA A 132 2.78 12.21 4.23
CA ALA A 132 2.45 13.47 3.58
C ALA A 132 3.07 13.55 2.16
N GLN A 133 4.31 13.08 1.99
CA GLN A 133 4.94 12.97 0.67
C GLN A 133 4.17 12.02 -0.25
N LEU A 134 3.81 10.82 0.22
CA LEU A 134 3.02 9.87 -0.57
C LEU A 134 1.62 10.40 -0.93
N GLN A 135 1.02 11.17 -0.04
CA GLN A 135 -0.27 11.83 -0.32
C GLN A 135 -0.12 12.99 -1.31
N SER A 136 1.04 13.67 -1.31
CA SER A 136 1.39 14.68 -2.31
C SER A 136 1.89 14.03 -3.60
N ASP A 137 2.50 12.85 -3.53
CA ASP A 137 3.03 12.05 -4.65
C ASP A 137 2.00 11.12 -5.31
N LYS A 138 0.71 11.20 -4.98
CA LYS A 138 -0.26 10.81 -6.00
C LYS A 138 -0.04 11.77 -7.15
N PRO A 139 0.58 11.29 -8.26
CA PRO A 139 0.89 12.20 -9.36
C PRO A 139 -0.39 12.92 -9.70
N SER A 140 -0.36 14.24 -9.72
CA SER A 140 -1.54 15.04 -10.03
C SER A 140 -2.18 14.49 -11.30
N TYR A 141 -3.46 14.63 -11.49
CA TYR A 141 -4.11 14.17 -12.73
C TYR A 141 -3.44 14.78 -13.95
N GLN A 142 -2.89 16.00 -13.82
CA GLN A 142 -2.05 16.61 -14.83
C GLN A 142 -0.77 15.79 -15.08
N THR A 143 -0.08 15.34 -14.05
CA THR A 143 1.15 14.53 -14.17
C THR A 143 0.85 13.15 -14.76
N GLN A 144 -0.22 12.48 -14.29
CA GLN A 144 -0.66 11.20 -14.86
C GLN A 144 -0.99 11.34 -16.35
N LEU A 145 -1.71 12.39 -16.72
CA LEU A 145 -2.06 12.67 -18.10
C LEU A 145 -0.81 12.94 -18.96
N LYS A 146 0.19 13.67 -18.44
CA LYS A 146 1.48 13.89 -19.13
C LYS A 146 2.21 12.57 -19.38
N MET A 147 2.30 11.70 -18.38
CA MET A 147 2.92 10.38 -18.54
C MET A 147 2.21 9.52 -19.59
N MET A 148 0.87 9.53 -19.60
CA MET A 148 0.08 8.80 -20.60
C MET A 148 0.28 9.35 -22.01
N MET A 149 0.41 10.66 -22.18
CA MET A 149 0.68 11.27 -23.48
C MET A 149 2.11 11.00 -23.96
N LEU A 150 3.08 10.97 -23.06
CA LEU A 150 4.47 10.68 -23.39
C LEU A 150 4.74 9.20 -23.73
N SER A 151 3.91 8.28 -23.21
CA SER A 151 4.01 6.84 -23.50
C SER A 151 3.36 6.42 -24.82
N ARG A 152 2.75 7.34 -25.56
CA ARG A 152 2.05 7.09 -26.83
C ARG A 152 2.60 8.02 -27.93
N PRO A 153 2.36 7.71 -29.22
CA PRO A 153 2.68 8.64 -30.31
C PRO A 153 2.00 10.02 -30.11
N PRO A 154 2.69 11.11 -30.48
CA PRO A 154 2.21 12.46 -30.27
C PRO A 154 0.78 12.68 -30.78
N GLY A 155 -0.09 13.25 -29.94
CA GLY A 155 -1.46 13.65 -30.32
C GLY A 155 -2.47 12.51 -30.44
N THR A 156 -2.09 11.24 -30.21
CA THR A 156 -3.00 10.09 -30.41
C THR A 156 -3.93 9.83 -29.22
N LEU A 157 -3.60 10.30 -28.02
CA LEU A 157 -4.44 10.08 -26.83
C LEU A 157 -5.64 11.03 -26.83
N SER A 158 -6.84 10.46 -26.84
CA SER A 158 -8.09 11.21 -26.65
C SER A 158 -8.43 11.42 -25.17
N GLU A 159 -9.26 12.41 -24.89
CA GLU A 159 -9.73 12.68 -23.52
C GLU A 159 -10.59 11.56 -22.96
N ASP A 160 -11.35 10.86 -23.82
CA ASP A 160 -12.18 9.73 -23.44
C ASP A 160 -11.33 8.50 -23.05
N GLU A 161 -10.28 8.21 -23.83
CA GLU A 161 -9.32 7.14 -23.51
C GLU A 161 -8.52 7.44 -22.25
N ALA A 162 -8.11 8.70 -22.06
CA ALA A 162 -7.44 9.11 -20.84
C ALA A 162 -8.33 8.95 -19.60
N ALA A 163 -9.59 9.34 -19.69
CA ALA A 163 -10.57 9.18 -18.62
C ALA A 163 -10.83 7.70 -18.32
N ALA A 164 -11.00 6.86 -19.35
CA ALA A 164 -11.18 5.42 -19.21
C ALA A 164 -9.97 4.75 -18.55
N SER A 165 -8.74 5.11 -18.94
CA SER A 165 -7.50 4.58 -18.34
C SER A 165 -7.33 4.99 -16.86
N LEU A 166 -7.97 6.07 -16.43
CA LEU A 166 -8.00 6.53 -15.05
C LEU A 166 -9.26 6.06 -14.30
N PHE A 167 -10.01 5.12 -14.87
CA PHE A 167 -11.24 4.56 -14.31
C PHE A 167 -12.28 5.63 -13.92
N MET A 168 -12.41 6.69 -14.73
CA MET A 168 -13.37 7.77 -14.47
C MET A 168 -14.06 8.26 -15.75
N SER A 169 -15.15 9.01 -15.58
CA SER A 169 -15.80 9.67 -16.72
C SER A 169 -15.02 10.92 -17.16
N LYS A 170 -15.12 11.27 -18.44
CA LYS A 170 -14.56 12.51 -19.00
C LYS A 170 -14.91 13.76 -18.19
N ARG A 171 -16.18 13.87 -17.73
CA ARG A 171 -16.64 14.97 -16.86
C ARG A 171 -15.88 15.00 -15.54
N THR A 172 -15.59 13.82 -14.96
CA THR A 172 -14.85 13.70 -13.69
C THR A 172 -13.40 14.12 -13.90
N LEU A 173 -12.75 13.65 -14.98
CA LEU A 173 -11.39 14.04 -15.33
C LEU A 173 -11.27 15.55 -15.55
N ALA A 174 -12.17 16.14 -16.35
CA ALA A 174 -12.18 17.57 -16.59
C ALA A 174 -12.33 18.39 -15.29
N ARG A 175 -13.22 17.96 -14.37
CA ARG A 175 -13.39 18.60 -13.05
C ARG A 175 -12.12 18.53 -12.21
N LYS A 176 -11.44 17.38 -12.18
CA LYS A 176 -10.20 17.17 -11.41
C LYS A 176 -9.05 17.99 -11.98
N LEU A 177 -8.87 18.00 -13.29
CA LEU A 177 -7.87 18.86 -13.95
C LEU A 177 -8.14 20.35 -13.69
N LYS A 178 -9.41 20.77 -13.67
CA LYS A 178 -9.78 22.15 -13.35
C LYS A 178 -9.43 22.52 -11.91
N GLN A 179 -9.58 21.60 -10.95
CA GLN A 179 -9.14 21.79 -9.55
C GLN A 179 -7.63 22.00 -9.46
N GLU A 180 -6.85 21.34 -10.34
CA GLU A 180 -5.41 21.53 -10.49
C GLU A 180 -5.02 22.73 -11.39
N ARG A 181 -5.97 23.62 -11.71
CA ARG A 181 -5.78 24.79 -12.60
C ARG A 181 -5.25 24.41 -13.99
N SER A 182 -5.62 23.23 -14.46
CA SER A 182 -5.21 22.66 -15.74
C SER A 182 -6.42 22.16 -16.55
N GLY A 183 -6.17 21.57 -17.72
CA GLY A 183 -7.17 20.99 -18.58
C GLY A 183 -6.51 20.09 -19.62
N PHE A 184 -7.27 19.12 -20.17
CA PHE A 184 -6.73 18.15 -21.13
C PHE A 184 -6.03 18.81 -22.31
N ARG A 185 -6.67 19.81 -22.94
CA ARG A 185 -6.09 20.53 -24.08
C ARG A 185 -4.79 21.23 -23.73
N LYS A 186 -4.73 21.91 -22.58
CA LYS A 186 -3.53 22.60 -22.10
C LYS A 186 -2.35 21.63 -21.92
N VAL A 187 -2.58 20.50 -21.27
CA VAL A 187 -1.55 19.47 -21.07
C VAL A 187 -1.07 18.89 -22.40
N ARG A 188 -2.00 18.62 -23.32
CA ARG A 188 -1.67 18.13 -24.67
C ARG A 188 -0.80 19.10 -25.43
N ASP A 189 -1.16 20.37 -25.43
CA ASP A 189 -0.44 21.41 -26.18
C ASP A 189 0.97 21.64 -25.60
N GLU A 190 1.13 21.57 -24.26
CA GLU A 190 2.43 21.60 -23.59
C GLU A 190 3.33 20.43 -24.06
N ILE A 191 2.81 19.19 -24.07
CA ILE A 191 3.57 18.00 -24.49
C ILE A 191 3.93 18.05 -25.96
N LEU A 192 2.99 18.41 -26.84
CA LEU A 192 3.26 18.55 -28.26
C LEU A 192 4.34 19.59 -28.54
N SER A 193 4.29 20.72 -27.85
CA SER A 193 5.31 21.78 -27.96
C SER A 193 6.70 21.27 -27.54
N GLN A 194 6.79 20.53 -26.42
CA GLN A 194 8.06 19.94 -25.96
C GLN A 194 8.61 18.92 -26.94
N GLN A 195 7.77 18.00 -27.43
CA GLN A 195 8.17 16.98 -28.39
C GLN A 195 8.62 17.60 -29.71
N THR A 196 7.89 18.59 -30.22
CA THR A 196 8.27 19.33 -31.44
C THR A 196 9.63 20.02 -31.27
N ALA A 197 9.87 20.68 -30.13
CA ALA A 197 11.15 21.32 -29.84
C ALA A 197 12.32 20.32 -29.80
N THR A 198 12.08 19.11 -29.28
CA THR A 198 13.10 18.02 -29.26
C THR A 198 13.36 17.51 -30.67
N TYR A 199 12.34 17.21 -31.47
CA TYR A 199 12.50 16.76 -32.85
C TYR A 199 13.24 17.79 -33.75
N LEU A 200 12.95 19.10 -33.55
CA LEU A 200 13.66 20.13 -34.29
C LEU A 200 15.13 20.26 -33.91
N ARG A 201 15.50 20.02 -32.66
CA ARG A 201 16.92 19.99 -32.25
C ARG A 201 17.64 18.79 -32.83
N ASP A 202 17.02 17.62 -32.75
CA ASP A 202 17.65 16.37 -33.25
C ASP A 202 17.77 16.39 -34.78
N SER A 203 16.85 17.02 -35.50
CA SER A 203 16.93 17.17 -36.94
C SER A 203 17.95 18.21 -37.41
N GLN A 204 18.43 19.11 -36.53
CA GLN A 204 19.50 20.05 -36.83
C GLN A 204 20.90 19.47 -36.57
N LEU A 205 21.01 18.29 -35.95
CA LEU A 205 22.24 17.59 -35.65
C LEU A 205 22.56 16.46 -36.66
N SER A 206 21.71 16.23 -37.65
CA SER A 206 21.93 15.36 -38.81
C SER A 206 22.04 16.19 -40.08
#